data_7a39a3b2d69d268b96b75949b4b17052
#
_entry.id   7a39a3b2d69d268b96b75949b4b17052
#
_cell.length_a   1.000
_cell.length_b   1.000
_cell.length_c   1.000
_cell.angle_alpha   90.00
_cell.angle_beta   90.00
_cell.angle_gamma   90.00
#
_symmetry.space_group_name_H-M   'P 1'
#
loop_
_entity.id
_entity.type
_entity.pdbx_description
1 polymer ?
#
loop_
_entity_poly.entity_id
_entity_poly.type
_entity_poly.pdbx_seq_one_letter_code
_entity_poly.pdbx_strand_id
1 'polypeptide(L)'
;KALMETEGNLEKAIDHLRKTGIAKAEKKGERTAKEGLVFSYIHHGGRLGVLVELNCETDFVAKTDGFSELAHNLAMQIAATNPLSIKRDDIDQSLLEREKAIFSDQAKESGKPENILDKIVEGKVEKFYAESCLFEQQFIKDPERKVVDLLTEAVATLGENIIINRFTRYAIGESILNGQSQ
;
A
#
# COMPACT_ATOMS: atom_id res chain seq x y z
N LYS A 1 3.41 -13.60 25.66
CA LYS A 1 1.99 -13.99 25.69
C LYS A 1 1.67 -14.92 24.52
N ALA A 2 1.84 -14.49 23.26
CA ALA A 2 1.55 -15.32 22.08
C ALA A 2 2.27 -16.69 22.10
N LEU A 3 3.57 -16.72 22.41
CA LEU A 3 4.33 -17.97 22.57
C LEU A 3 3.77 -18.89 23.65
N MET A 4 3.24 -18.33 24.74
CA MET A 4 2.59 -19.14 25.79
C MET A 4 1.27 -19.73 25.34
N GLU A 5 0.49 -18.97 24.55
CA GLU A 5 -0.81 -19.41 23.98
C GLU A 5 -0.63 -20.43 22.86
N THR A 6 0.57 -20.52 22.28
CA THR A 6 0.90 -21.47 21.20
C THR A 6 1.91 -22.53 21.65
N GLU A 7 2.00 -22.78 22.96
CA GLU A 7 2.82 -23.84 23.57
C GLU A 7 4.30 -23.79 23.13
N GLY A 8 4.82 -22.57 22.93
CA GLY A 8 6.21 -22.34 22.51
C GLY A 8 6.47 -22.50 21.00
N ASN A 9 5.44 -22.77 20.20
CA ASN A 9 5.57 -22.89 18.74
C ASN A 9 5.68 -21.50 18.12
N LEU A 10 6.85 -21.19 17.53
CA LEU A 10 7.16 -19.88 16.97
C LEU A 10 6.27 -19.51 15.78
N GLU A 11 6.07 -20.43 14.85
CA GLU A 11 5.24 -20.19 13.64
C GLU A 11 3.78 -19.91 14.01
N LYS A 12 3.21 -20.73 14.90
CA LYS A 12 1.85 -20.50 15.40
C LYS A 12 1.74 -19.19 16.19
N ALA A 13 2.80 -18.79 16.90
CA ALA A 13 2.82 -17.53 17.63
C ALA A 13 2.83 -16.32 16.68
N ILE A 14 3.58 -16.39 15.59
CA ILE A 14 3.58 -15.37 14.53
C ILE A 14 2.19 -15.26 13.89
N ASP A 15 1.59 -16.39 13.51
CA ASP A 15 0.23 -16.43 12.95
C ASP A 15 -0.80 -15.86 13.92
N HIS A 16 -0.70 -16.21 15.20
CA HIS A 16 -1.58 -15.68 16.24
C HIS A 16 -1.43 -14.16 16.39
N LEU A 17 -0.21 -13.65 16.40
CA LEU A 17 0.06 -12.21 16.46
C LEU A 17 -0.49 -11.48 15.22
N ARG A 18 -0.30 -12.06 14.04
CA ARG A 18 -0.82 -11.51 12.78
C ARG A 18 -2.35 -11.42 12.81
N LYS A 19 -3.04 -12.52 13.14
CA LYS A 19 -4.52 -12.54 13.25
C LYS A 19 -5.03 -11.55 14.30
N THR A 20 -4.38 -11.50 15.46
CA THR A 20 -4.75 -10.58 16.53
C THR A 20 -4.49 -9.12 16.14
N GLY A 21 -3.42 -8.87 15.39
CA GLY A 21 -3.07 -7.54 14.85
C GLY A 21 -4.13 -7.05 13.86
N ILE A 22 -4.54 -7.89 12.91
CA ILE A 22 -5.60 -7.58 11.95
C ILE A 22 -6.90 -7.21 12.69
N ALA A 23 -7.36 -8.05 13.62
CA ALA A 23 -8.59 -7.79 14.37
C ALA A 23 -8.53 -6.50 15.22
N LYS A 24 -7.34 -6.12 15.70
CA LYS A 24 -7.15 -4.84 16.41
C LYS A 24 -7.15 -3.65 15.45
N ALA A 25 -6.54 -3.79 14.29
CA ALA A 25 -6.52 -2.74 13.28
C ALA A 25 -7.92 -2.46 12.73
N GLU A 26 -8.68 -3.50 12.40
CA GLU A 26 -10.07 -3.38 11.95
C GLU A 26 -10.94 -2.59 12.93
N LYS A 27 -10.86 -2.90 14.23
CA LYS A 27 -11.61 -2.19 15.28
C LYS A 27 -11.25 -0.70 15.41
N LYS A 28 -10.09 -0.30 14.90
CA LYS A 28 -9.62 1.08 14.96
C LYS A 28 -9.85 1.85 13.66
N GLY A 29 -10.10 1.15 12.56
CA GLY A 29 -10.25 1.74 11.22
C GLY A 29 -11.31 2.84 11.12
N GLU A 30 -12.34 2.81 11.97
CA GLU A 30 -13.39 3.83 12.01
C GLU A 30 -13.04 5.06 12.89
N ARG A 31 -11.91 5.01 13.61
CA ARG A 31 -11.52 6.12 14.48
C ARG A 31 -10.94 7.26 13.65
N THR A 32 -11.26 8.47 14.06
CA THR A 32 -10.77 9.68 13.40
C THR A 32 -9.28 9.87 13.63
N ALA A 33 -8.50 9.97 12.55
CA ALA A 33 -7.07 10.27 12.54
C ALA A 33 -6.86 11.65 11.91
N LYS A 34 -6.71 12.68 12.73
CA LYS A 34 -6.55 14.08 12.30
C LYS A 34 -5.17 14.67 12.58
N GLU A 35 -4.41 14.02 13.45
CA GLU A 35 -3.02 14.33 13.73
C GLU A 35 -2.11 13.52 12.77
N GLY A 36 -0.81 13.72 12.82
CA GLY A 36 0.14 12.99 11.99
C GLY A 36 1.32 13.84 11.54
N LEU A 37 1.91 13.46 10.44
CA LEU A 37 3.03 14.19 9.84
C LEU A 37 3.00 14.13 8.31
N VAL A 38 3.62 15.11 7.68
CA VAL A 38 4.03 15.05 6.28
C VAL A 38 5.50 14.69 6.24
N PHE A 39 5.79 13.49 5.75
CA PHE A 39 7.16 12.99 5.64
C PHE A 39 7.72 13.25 4.25
N SER A 40 8.95 13.73 4.19
CA SER A 40 9.66 13.94 2.94
C SER A 40 10.81 12.94 2.78
N TYR A 41 10.90 12.32 1.60
CA TYR A 41 12.00 11.47 1.22
C TYR A 41 12.62 11.97 -0.08
N ILE A 42 13.90 12.29 -0.05
CA ILE A 42 14.67 12.61 -1.26
C ILE A 42 15.66 11.48 -1.48
N HIS A 43 15.53 10.81 -2.62
CA HIS A 43 16.44 9.73 -2.98
C HIS A 43 17.84 10.27 -3.26
N HIS A 44 18.84 9.43 -3.00
CA HIS A 44 20.23 9.81 -3.21
C HIS A 44 20.46 10.40 -4.61
N GLY A 45 21.15 11.52 -4.70
CA GLY A 45 21.35 12.25 -5.95
C GLY A 45 20.27 13.29 -6.27
N GLY A 46 19.20 13.43 -5.46
CA GLY A 46 18.23 14.52 -5.54
C GLY A 46 17.33 14.50 -6.78
N ARG A 47 17.29 13.38 -7.52
CA ARG A 47 16.54 13.27 -8.77
C ARG A 47 15.12 12.69 -8.61
N LEU A 48 14.80 12.22 -7.41
CA LEU A 48 13.53 11.61 -7.05
C LEU A 48 13.17 12.02 -5.65
N GLY A 49 11.97 12.54 -5.46
CA GLY A 49 11.43 12.95 -4.17
C GLY A 49 10.01 12.50 -3.97
N VAL A 50 9.65 12.24 -2.72
CA VAL A 50 8.32 11.84 -2.28
C VAL A 50 7.92 12.67 -1.07
N LEU A 51 6.66 13.12 -1.04
CA LEU A 51 5.97 13.57 0.15
C LEU A 51 4.85 12.59 0.45
N VAL A 52 4.71 12.15 1.68
CA VAL A 52 3.60 11.32 2.14
C VAL A 52 2.98 11.94 3.39
N GLU A 53 1.65 12.07 3.39
CA GLU A 53 0.87 12.47 4.56
C GLU A 53 0.35 11.22 5.25
N LEU A 54 0.86 11.00 6.47
CA LEU A 54 0.49 9.88 7.32
C LEU A 54 -0.22 10.43 8.56
N ASN A 55 -1.47 10.02 8.77
CA ASN A 55 -2.29 10.49 9.87
C ASN A 55 -2.44 9.43 10.97
N CYS A 56 -2.59 9.90 12.22
CA CYS A 56 -2.89 9.12 13.42
C CYS A 56 -3.90 9.85 14.32
N GLU A 57 -4.27 9.24 15.44
CA GLU A 57 -5.29 9.82 16.34
C GLU A 57 -4.70 10.98 17.17
N THR A 58 -3.43 10.89 17.61
CA THR A 58 -2.79 11.87 18.50
C THR A 58 -1.41 12.32 18.00
N ASP A 59 -1.02 13.54 18.40
CA ASP A 59 0.32 14.09 18.15
C ASP A 59 1.42 13.34 18.93
N PHE A 60 1.07 12.63 19.98
CA PHE A 60 2.01 11.79 20.73
C PHE A 60 2.52 10.64 19.88
N VAL A 61 1.63 9.92 19.19
CA VAL A 61 2.02 8.83 18.28
C VAL A 61 2.77 9.38 17.07
N ALA A 62 2.34 10.53 16.52
CA ALA A 62 3.02 11.17 15.40
C ALA A 62 4.51 11.48 15.67
N LYS A 63 4.89 11.68 16.93
CA LYS A 63 6.26 11.99 17.35
C LYS A 63 7.12 10.76 17.68
N THR A 64 6.57 9.56 17.61
CA THR A 64 7.30 8.32 17.92
C THR A 64 8.23 7.92 16.78
N ASP A 65 9.34 7.26 17.15
CA ASP A 65 10.29 6.70 16.18
C ASP A 65 9.60 5.68 15.27
N GLY A 66 8.72 4.83 15.82
CA GLY A 66 7.99 3.81 15.06
C GLY A 66 7.06 4.40 14.00
N PHE A 67 6.43 5.55 14.27
CA PHE A 67 5.61 6.26 13.30
C PHE A 67 6.46 6.91 12.19
N SER A 68 7.58 7.51 12.57
CA SER A 68 8.54 8.08 11.62
C SER A 68 9.18 7.01 10.74
N GLU A 69 9.50 5.84 11.29
CA GLU A 69 10.03 4.71 10.53
C GLU A 69 9.00 4.18 9.52
N LEU A 70 7.73 4.06 9.92
CA LEU A 70 6.65 3.69 9.00
C LEU A 70 6.55 4.69 7.86
N ALA A 71 6.53 5.99 8.15
CA ALA A 71 6.46 7.05 7.14
C ALA A 71 7.65 6.99 6.17
N HIS A 72 8.86 6.75 6.69
CA HIS A 72 10.07 6.56 5.87
C HIS A 72 9.96 5.34 4.96
N ASN A 73 9.49 4.19 5.48
CA ASN A 73 9.32 2.96 4.72
C ASN A 73 8.29 3.14 3.59
N LEU A 74 7.17 3.80 3.88
CA LEU A 74 6.14 4.12 2.88
C LEU A 74 6.67 5.07 1.80
N ALA A 75 7.40 6.12 2.18
CA ALA A 75 7.97 7.05 1.23
C ALA A 75 9.01 6.38 0.31
N MET A 76 9.82 5.47 0.83
CA MET A 76 10.76 4.68 0.03
C MET A 76 10.04 3.73 -0.92
N GLN A 77 8.98 3.07 -0.46
CA GLN A 77 8.12 2.22 -1.29
C GLN A 77 7.56 3.01 -2.47
N ILE A 78 6.93 4.15 -2.19
CA ILE A 78 6.35 5.05 -3.22
C ILE A 78 7.43 5.53 -4.20
N ALA A 79 8.61 5.89 -3.70
CA ALA A 79 9.73 6.28 -4.55
C ALA A 79 10.12 5.18 -5.55
N ALA A 80 10.20 3.93 -5.07
CA ALA A 80 10.67 2.79 -5.86
C ALA A 80 9.61 2.28 -6.84
N THR A 81 8.34 2.27 -6.46
CA THR A 81 7.30 1.54 -7.20
C THR A 81 6.33 2.44 -7.97
N ASN A 82 6.34 3.75 -7.68
CA ASN A 82 5.45 4.75 -8.32
C ASN A 82 3.98 4.30 -8.38
N PRO A 83 3.32 4.01 -7.24
CA PRO A 83 1.94 3.58 -7.24
C PRO A 83 1.03 4.69 -7.77
N LEU A 84 -0.07 4.32 -8.43
CA LEU A 84 -1.06 5.25 -8.96
C LEU A 84 -2.08 5.66 -7.90
N SER A 85 -2.32 4.80 -6.92
CA SER A 85 -3.32 5.01 -5.86
C SER A 85 -2.89 4.34 -4.55
N ILE A 86 -3.60 4.63 -3.46
CA ILE A 86 -3.41 3.95 -2.19
C ILE A 86 -4.16 2.63 -2.19
N LYS A 87 -5.42 2.63 -2.64
CA LYS A 87 -6.34 1.49 -2.66
C LYS A 87 -6.93 1.29 -4.05
N ARG A 88 -7.60 0.16 -4.28
CA ARG A 88 -8.32 -0.12 -5.54
C ARG A 88 -9.40 0.91 -5.83
N ASP A 89 -10.14 1.31 -4.79
CA ASP A 89 -11.25 2.26 -4.91
C ASP A 89 -10.79 3.67 -5.30
N ASP A 90 -9.51 3.97 -5.10
CA ASP A 90 -8.91 5.27 -5.45
C ASP A 90 -8.40 5.31 -6.90
N ILE A 91 -8.44 4.19 -7.63
CA ILE A 91 -8.07 4.13 -9.05
C ILE A 91 -9.13 4.85 -9.89
N ASP A 92 -8.66 5.71 -10.80
CA ASP A 92 -9.53 6.34 -11.77
C ASP A 92 -10.26 5.29 -12.63
N GLN A 93 -11.59 5.35 -12.64
CA GLN A 93 -12.41 4.37 -13.35
C GLN A 93 -12.17 4.37 -14.85
N SER A 94 -11.92 5.56 -15.46
CA SER A 94 -11.63 5.67 -16.88
C SER A 94 -10.30 5.01 -17.24
N LEU A 95 -9.31 5.13 -16.37
CA LEU A 95 -8.03 4.42 -16.51
C LEU A 95 -8.24 2.91 -16.42
N LEU A 96 -8.97 2.44 -15.41
CA LEU A 96 -9.25 1.02 -15.23
C LEU A 96 -9.98 0.41 -16.42
N GLU A 97 -10.99 1.10 -16.95
CA GLU A 97 -11.74 0.66 -18.12
C GLU A 97 -10.85 0.60 -19.37
N ARG A 98 -9.99 1.58 -19.55
CA ARG A 98 -9.00 1.58 -20.63
C ARG A 98 -8.04 0.39 -20.53
N GLU A 99 -7.49 0.13 -19.35
CA GLU A 99 -6.59 -1.01 -19.13
C GLU A 99 -7.32 -2.34 -19.37
N LYS A 100 -8.56 -2.49 -18.91
CA LYS A 100 -9.39 -3.68 -19.17
C LYS A 100 -9.62 -3.90 -20.67
N ALA A 101 -9.88 -2.85 -21.44
CA ALA A 101 -10.03 -2.94 -22.88
C ALA A 101 -8.75 -3.44 -23.55
N ILE A 102 -7.59 -2.86 -23.17
CA ILE A 102 -6.28 -3.29 -23.67
C ILE A 102 -6.01 -4.76 -23.32
N PHE A 103 -6.31 -5.18 -22.08
CA PHE A 103 -6.12 -6.58 -21.65
C PHE A 103 -7.02 -7.54 -22.41
N SER A 104 -8.27 -7.13 -22.70
CA SER A 104 -9.21 -7.91 -23.53
C SER A 104 -8.68 -8.12 -24.95
N ASP A 105 -8.20 -7.06 -25.59
CA ASP A 105 -7.66 -7.17 -26.94
C ASP A 105 -6.40 -8.03 -26.99
N GLN A 106 -5.48 -7.86 -26.04
CA GLN A 106 -4.32 -8.72 -25.90
C GLN A 106 -4.68 -10.20 -25.63
N ALA A 107 -5.75 -10.45 -24.88
CA ALA A 107 -6.22 -11.80 -24.61
C ALA A 107 -6.75 -12.44 -25.90
N LYS A 108 -7.54 -11.72 -26.70
CA LYS A 108 -8.05 -12.20 -28.00
C LYS A 108 -6.91 -12.52 -28.98
N GLU A 109 -5.91 -11.63 -29.06
CA GLU A 109 -4.73 -11.83 -29.93
C GLU A 109 -3.86 -13.02 -29.52
N SER A 110 -3.96 -13.48 -28.26
CA SER A 110 -3.18 -14.62 -27.76
C SER A 110 -3.54 -15.97 -28.40
N GLY A 111 -4.62 -16.03 -29.19
CA GLY A 111 -5.09 -17.26 -29.84
C GLY A 111 -5.63 -18.35 -28.88
N LYS A 112 -5.90 -17.96 -27.62
CA LYS A 112 -6.42 -18.90 -26.63
C LYS A 112 -7.94 -19.09 -26.80
N PRO A 113 -8.48 -20.23 -26.35
CA PRO A 113 -9.92 -20.50 -26.43
C PRO A 113 -10.77 -19.41 -25.73
N GLU A 114 -11.91 -19.07 -26.32
CA GLU A 114 -12.79 -18.00 -25.87
C GLU A 114 -13.25 -18.17 -24.41
N ASN A 115 -13.47 -19.42 -23.97
CA ASN A 115 -13.92 -19.77 -22.63
C ASN A 115 -12.91 -19.45 -21.50
N ILE A 116 -11.67 -19.09 -21.84
CA ILE A 116 -10.63 -18.72 -20.85
C ILE A 116 -10.21 -17.26 -20.95
N LEU A 117 -10.67 -16.52 -21.97
CA LEU A 117 -10.28 -15.14 -22.17
C LEU A 117 -10.65 -14.26 -20.96
N ASP A 118 -11.83 -14.41 -20.41
CA ASP A 118 -12.29 -13.65 -19.22
C ASP A 118 -11.35 -13.88 -18.03
N LYS A 119 -10.95 -15.12 -17.77
CA LYS A 119 -10.00 -15.42 -16.69
C LYS A 119 -8.62 -14.81 -16.92
N ILE A 120 -8.20 -14.70 -18.18
CA ILE A 120 -6.93 -14.03 -18.53
C ILE A 120 -7.02 -12.54 -18.25
N VAL A 121 -8.14 -11.92 -18.62
CA VAL A 121 -8.38 -10.48 -18.36
C VAL A 121 -8.44 -10.23 -16.85
N GLU A 122 -9.20 -11.04 -16.09
CA GLU A 122 -9.25 -10.94 -14.63
C GLU A 122 -7.85 -11.05 -14.01
N GLY A 123 -7.05 -12.03 -14.43
CA GLY A 123 -5.68 -12.19 -13.94
C GLY A 123 -4.77 -11.01 -14.23
N LYS A 124 -4.94 -10.36 -15.41
CA LYS A 124 -4.21 -9.14 -15.76
C LYS A 124 -4.67 -7.93 -14.94
N VAL A 125 -5.96 -7.81 -14.67
CA VAL A 125 -6.52 -6.76 -13.81
C VAL A 125 -6.03 -6.91 -12.37
N GLU A 126 -6.00 -8.14 -11.83
CA GLU A 126 -5.44 -8.40 -10.51
C GLU A 126 -3.95 -8.03 -10.44
N LYS A 127 -3.19 -8.34 -11.49
CA LYS A 127 -1.79 -7.94 -11.58
C LYS A 127 -1.63 -6.42 -11.64
N PHE A 128 -2.49 -5.74 -12.41
CA PHE A 128 -2.51 -4.28 -12.47
C PHE A 128 -2.76 -3.66 -11.09
N TYR A 129 -3.72 -4.18 -10.31
CA TYR A 129 -3.93 -3.72 -8.94
C TYR A 129 -2.72 -3.98 -8.04
N ALA A 130 -2.12 -5.15 -8.12
CA ALA A 130 -0.95 -5.50 -7.32
C ALA A 130 0.28 -4.61 -7.62
N GLU A 131 0.39 -4.07 -8.83
CA GLU A 131 1.48 -3.16 -9.23
C GLU A 131 1.13 -1.69 -8.98
N SER A 132 -0.14 -1.30 -9.14
CA SER A 132 -0.58 0.10 -9.15
C SER A 132 -1.12 0.60 -7.80
N CYS A 133 -1.65 -0.28 -6.94
CA CYS A 133 -2.19 0.09 -5.64
C CYS A 133 -1.16 -0.12 -4.54
N LEU A 134 -0.80 0.95 -3.83
CA LEU A 134 0.22 0.93 -2.78
C LEU A 134 -0.02 -0.18 -1.74
N PHE A 135 -1.27 -0.37 -1.29
CA PHE A 135 -1.60 -1.38 -0.29
C PHE A 135 -1.41 -2.82 -0.76
N GLU A 136 -1.49 -3.06 -2.06
CA GLU A 136 -1.37 -4.40 -2.63
C GLU A 136 0.04 -4.76 -3.05
N GLN A 137 0.92 -3.76 -3.15
CA GLN A 137 2.32 -3.97 -3.48
C GLN A 137 3.04 -4.76 -2.41
N GLN A 138 3.96 -5.59 -2.85
CA GLN A 138 4.91 -6.22 -1.94
C GLN A 138 5.92 -5.20 -1.44
N PHE A 139 6.25 -5.25 -0.15
CA PHE A 139 7.15 -4.30 0.47
C PHE A 139 8.58 -4.51 -0.02
N ILE A 140 9.22 -3.45 -0.50
CA ILE A 140 10.56 -3.52 -1.13
C ILE A 140 11.66 -4.07 -0.22
N LYS A 141 11.53 -3.93 1.11
CA LYS A 141 12.50 -4.47 2.08
C LYS A 141 12.19 -5.89 2.53
N ASP A 142 10.95 -6.34 2.33
CA ASP A 142 10.47 -7.67 2.72
C ASP A 142 9.36 -8.11 1.75
N PRO A 143 9.71 -8.75 0.62
CA PRO A 143 8.76 -9.13 -0.42
C PRO A 143 7.73 -10.20 -0.01
N GLU A 144 7.87 -10.81 1.15
CA GLU A 144 6.87 -11.75 1.69
C GLU A 144 5.68 -11.01 2.35
N ARG A 145 5.79 -9.69 2.53
CA ARG A 145 4.79 -8.84 3.17
C ARG A 145 4.27 -7.79 2.20
N LYS A 146 2.98 -7.52 2.26
CA LYS A 146 2.39 -6.39 1.55
C LYS A 146 2.51 -5.10 2.36
N VAL A 147 2.40 -3.96 1.69
CA VAL A 147 2.39 -2.65 2.36
C VAL A 147 1.23 -2.52 3.36
N VAL A 148 0.06 -3.09 3.05
CA VAL A 148 -1.07 -3.12 3.99
C VAL A 148 -0.77 -3.90 5.27
N ASP A 149 0.08 -4.93 5.22
CA ASP A 149 0.49 -5.69 6.40
C ASP A 149 1.36 -4.83 7.34
N LEU A 150 2.25 -3.99 6.76
CA LEU A 150 3.05 -3.01 7.51
C LEU A 150 2.16 -2.01 8.25
N LEU A 151 1.16 -1.46 7.58
CA LEU A 151 0.23 -0.52 8.19
C LEU A 151 -0.55 -1.18 9.33
N THR A 152 -1.07 -2.39 9.09
CA THR A 152 -1.81 -3.19 10.08
C THR A 152 -0.98 -3.47 11.33
N GLU A 153 0.29 -3.83 11.16
CA GLU A 153 1.21 -4.06 12.26
C GLU A 153 1.50 -2.77 13.04
N ALA A 154 1.68 -1.65 12.35
CA ALA A 154 1.90 -0.36 12.98
C ALA A 154 0.67 0.06 13.81
N VAL A 155 -0.56 -0.09 13.28
CA VAL A 155 -1.81 0.14 14.02
C VAL A 155 -1.91 -0.74 15.25
N ALA A 156 -1.53 -2.01 15.15
CA ALA A 156 -1.56 -2.95 16.27
C ALA A 156 -0.52 -2.60 17.35
N THR A 157 0.66 -2.13 16.95
CA THR A 157 1.80 -1.84 17.83
C THR A 157 1.70 -0.48 18.47
N LEU A 158 1.43 0.57 17.67
CA LEU A 158 1.32 1.95 18.15
C LEU A 158 -0.01 2.22 18.87
N GLY A 159 -1.00 1.38 18.64
CA GLY A 159 -2.25 1.41 19.39
C GLY A 159 -3.29 2.41 18.87
N GLU A 160 -3.04 3.08 17.76
CA GLU A 160 -3.93 4.06 17.15
C GLU A 160 -4.30 3.69 15.72
N ASN A 161 -5.40 4.27 15.20
CA ASN A 161 -5.69 4.23 13.78
C ASN A 161 -4.64 5.03 13.02
N ILE A 162 -4.10 4.45 11.93
CA ILE A 162 -3.11 5.10 11.08
C ILE A 162 -3.60 5.04 9.64
N ILE A 163 -3.57 6.18 8.96
CA ILE A 163 -4.10 6.34 7.60
C ILE A 163 -3.04 7.00 6.73
N ILE A 164 -2.75 6.40 5.57
CA ILE A 164 -2.05 7.10 4.50
C ILE A 164 -3.10 7.97 3.81
N ASN A 165 -3.03 9.29 4.00
CA ASN A 165 -4.03 10.21 3.46
C ASN A 165 -3.78 10.48 1.98
N ARG A 166 -2.55 10.85 1.64
CA ARG A 166 -2.12 11.11 0.27
C ARG A 166 -0.60 11.07 0.15
N PHE A 167 -0.13 10.99 -1.07
CA PHE A 167 1.28 11.14 -1.40
C PHE A 167 1.46 11.88 -2.73
N THR A 168 2.67 12.37 -2.95
CA THR A 168 3.10 12.87 -4.26
C THR A 168 4.54 12.43 -4.51
N ARG A 169 4.85 12.13 -5.77
CA ARG A 169 6.17 11.72 -6.21
C ARG A 169 6.61 12.62 -7.35
N TYR A 170 7.85 13.07 -7.29
CA TYR A 170 8.50 13.83 -8.35
C TYR A 170 9.77 13.13 -8.78
N ALA A 171 9.93 12.90 -10.06
CA ALA A 171 11.18 12.43 -10.64
C ALA A 171 11.58 13.29 -11.84
N ILE A 172 12.86 13.59 -11.96
CA ILE A 172 13.37 14.40 -13.07
C ILE A 172 13.15 13.65 -14.38
N GLY A 173 12.51 14.31 -15.34
CA GLY A 173 12.22 13.77 -16.66
C GLY A 173 10.88 13.06 -16.77
N GLU A 174 10.14 12.91 -15.67
CA GLU A 174 8.74 12.50 -15.73
C GLU A 174 7.89 13.73 -16.08
N SER A 175 7.15 13.67 -17.18
CA SER A 175 6.16 14.70 -17.51
C SER A 175 4.92 14.50 -16.62
N ILE A 176 4.33 15.62 -16.17
CA ILE A 176 3.05 15.64 -15.44
C ILE A 176 1.95 15.32 -16.45
N LEU A 177 1.91 14.08 -16.97
CA LEU A 177 0.91 13.65 -17.96
C LEU A 177 -0.26 12.90 -17.32
N ASN A 178 -0.45 12.97 -15.99
CA ASN A 178 -1.62 12.35 -15.39
C ASN A 178 -2.29 13.33 -14.43
N GLY A 179 -3.44 13.80 -14.86
CA GLY A 179 -4.37 14.68 -14.22
C GLY A 179 -4.52 14.51 -12.71
N GLN A 180 -3.73 15.27 -11.97
CA GLN A 180 -4.21 15.81 -10.72
C GLN A 180 -4.71 17.21 -11.05
N SER A 181 -5.92 17.28 -11.58
CA SER A 181 -6.70 18.49 -11.56
C SER A 181 -6.92 18.88 -10.11
N GLN A 182 -6.61 20.12 -9.83
CA GLN A 182 -6.71 20.89 -8.60
C GLN A 182 -7.97 20.61 -7.78
#